data_3defaa8bed3c2900408a24d30fc819df
#
_entry.id   3defaa8bed3c2900408a24d30fc819df
#
_cell.length_a   1.000
_cell.length_b   1.000
_cell.length_c   1.000
_cell.angle_alpha   90.00
_cell.angle_beta   90.00
_cell.angle_gamma   90.00
#
_symmetry.space_group_name_H-M   'P 1'
#
loop_
_entity.id
_entity.type
_entity.pdbx_description
1 polymer ?
#
loop_
_entity_poly.entity_id
_entity_poly.type
_entity_poly.pdbx_seq_one_letter_code
_entity_poly.pdbx_strand_id
1 'polypeptide(L)'
;MARSAAEAVPAPPPPASAPAQIEAAQAAESVTQIVFALPYKVSVAAGQSLVLPILDRELPAQRIDVYQSSADQRHPLAAIALNNDGETGLPPGVLTLYEQATAAGATYLGDARLAAFPPGETRMLS
;
A
#
# COMPACT_ATOMS: atom_id res chain seq x y z
N MET A 1 50.78 38.09 -36.08
CA MET A 1 49.39 37.46 -35.99
C MET A 1 49.42 36.40 -34.93
N ALA A 2 49.07 36.76 -33.73
CA ALA A 2 48.99 35.81 -32.60
C ALA A 2 47.53 35.39 -32.40
N ARG A 3 47.26 34.11 -32.56
CA ARG A 3 45.98 33.51 -32.22
C ARG A 3 45.94 33.17 -30.72
N SER A 4 45.16 33.90 -29.98
CA SER A 4 44.84 33.57 -28.59
C SER A 4 43.99 32.31 -28.56
N ALA A 5 44.50 31.25 -27.96
CA ALA A 5 43.72 30.05 -27.64
C ALA A 5 42.92 30.35 -26.38
N ALA A 6 41.60 30.37 -26.50
CA ALA A 6 40.74 30.45 -25.36
C ALA A 6 40.74 29.08 -24.63
N GLU A 7 41.29 29.12 -23.44
CA GLU A 7 41.31 27.97 -22.50
C GLU A 7 39.89 27.72 -22.00
N ALA A 8 39.31 26.54 -22.35
CA ALA A 8 38.00 26.14 -21.91
C ALA A 8 38.06 25.76 -20.44
N VAL A 9 37.41 26.54 -19.60
CA VAL A 9 37.19 26.20 -18.17
C VAL A 9 36.32 24.95 -18.09
N PRO A 10 36.76 23.88 -17.42
CA PRO A 10 35.93 22.68 -17.25
C PRO A 10 34.71 23.01 -16.38
N ALA A 11 33.53 22.58 -16.83
CA ALA A 11 32.29 22.74 -16.12
C ALA A 11 32.35 22.00 -14.75
N PRO A 12 31.81 22.58 -13.69
CA PRO A 12 31.76 21.91 -12.38
C PRO A 12 30.96 20.62 -12.47
N PRO A 13 31.37 19.57 -11.74
CA PRO A 13 30.63 18.32 -11.71
C PRO A 13 29.20 18.54 -11.14
N PRO A 14 28.21 17.78 -11.61
CA PRO A 14 26.86 17.90 -11.09
C PRO A 14 26.84 17.56 -9.58
N PRO A 15 26.03 18.25 -8.80
CA PRO A 15 25.93 17.97 -7.36
C PRO A 15 25.54 16.52 -7.14
N ALA A 16 26.31 15.81 -6.32
CA ALA A 16 25.97 14.48 -5.89
C ALA A 16 24.59 14.52 -5.21
N SER A 17 23.63 13.72 -5.73
CA SER A 17 22.31 13.61 -5.14
C SER A 17 22.44 13.16 -3.70
N ALA A 18 22.15 14.04 -2.76
CA ALA A 18 22.12 13.72 -1.35
C ALA A 18 21.08 12.60 -1.14
N PRO A 19 21.39 11.57 -0.33
CA PRO A 19 20.41 10.55 -0.01
C PRO A 19 19.23 11.23 0.69
N ALA A 20 18.03 11.05 0.13
CA ALA A 20 16.80 11.54 0.73
C ALA A 20 16.69 10.94 2.14
N GLN A 21 16.72 11.77 3.16
CA GLN A 21 16.45 11.34 4.52
C GLN A 21 14.93 11.10 4.61
N ILE A 22 14.54 9.84 4.70
CA ILE A 22 13.16 9.46 4.98
C ILE A 22 13.03 9.50 6.50
N GLU A 23 12.50 10.60 7.01
CA GLU A 23 12.16 10.75 8.41
C GLU A 23 10.87 9.97 8.71
N ALA A 24 10.74 9.50 9.97
CA ALA A 24 9.66 8.61 10.40
C ALA A 24 8.28 9.08 9.95
N ALA A 25 7.52 8.15 9.38
CA ALA A 25 6.28 8.42 8.73
C ALA A 25 5.21 8.95 9.65
N GLN A 26 4.72 10.09 9.32
CA GLN A 26 3.38 10.48 9.69
C GLN A 26 2.50 10.35 8.44
N ALA A 27 1.42 9.57 8.54
CA ALA A 27 0.41 9.57 7.53
C ALA A 27 -0.27 10.93 7.56
N ALA A 28 -0.03 11.76 6.57
CA ALA A 28 -0.77 13.01 6.38
C ALA A 28 -1.88 12.74 5.37
N GLU A 29 -3.11 12.78 5.83
CA GLU A 29 -4.28 12.69 4.98
C GLU A 29 -4.58 14.08 4.40
N SER A 30 -4.47 14.22 3.09
CA SER A 30 -5.02 15.32 2.32
C SER A 30 -6.31 14.85 1.66
N VAL A 31 -7.22 15.77 1.33
CA VAL A 31 -8.54 15.45 0.73
C VAL A 31 -8.46 14.53 -0.50
N THR A 32 -7.30 14.43 -1.14
CA THR A 32 -7.10 13.64 -2.38
C THR A 32 -5.90 12.70 -2.35
N GLN A 33 -5.09 12.71 -1.28
CA GLN A 33 -3.84 11.95 -1.28
C GLN A 33 -3.49 11.43 0.11
N ILE A 34 -3.16 10.15 0.19
CA ILE A 34 -2.59 9.51 1.37
C ILE A 34 -1.11 9.29 1.11
N VAL A 35 -0.25 9.78 2.00
CA VAL A 35 1.20 9.60 1.92
C VAL A 35 1.65 8.69 3.05
N PHE A 36 2.31 7.60 2.69
CA PHE A 36 2.96 6.70 3.65
C PHE A 36 4.46 6.92 3.57
N ALA A 37 5.05 7.34 4.67
CA ALA A 37 6.49 7.50 4.77
C ALA A 37 7.08 6.36 5.59
N LEU A 38 8.16 5.76 5.15
CA LEU A 38 8.82 4.64 5.83
C LEU A 38 9.76 5.16 6.92
N PRO A 39 9.80 4.51 8.11
CA PRO A 39 10.67 4.94 9.20
C PRO A 39 12.15 4.57 8.99
N TYR A 40 12.52 3.99 7.85
CA TYR A 40 13.87 3.53 7.56
C TYR A 40 14.24 3.78 6.10
N LYS A 41 15.54 3.86 5.84
CA LYS A 41 16.07 4.02 4.48
C LYS A 41 15.93 2.73 3.70
N VAL A 42 15.48 2.85 2.47
CA VAL A 42 15.33 1.73 1.55
C VAL A 42 16.27 1.93 0.37
N SER A 43 17.00 0.88 0.01
CA SER A 43 17.88 0.87 -1.15
C SER A 43 17.47 -0.26 -2.09
N VAL A 44 17.27 0.05 -3.36
CA VAL A 44 16.95 -0.92 -4.42
C VAL A 44 17.96 -0.75 -5.54
N ALA A 45 18.60 -1.82 -5.95
CA ALA A 45 19.52 -1.79 -7.07
C ALA A 45 18.76 -1.62 -8.39
N ALA A 46 19.40 -1.04 -9.38
CA ALA A 46 18.79 -0.88 -10.70
C ALA A 46 18.35 -2.23 -11.29
N GLY A 47 17.13 -2.30 -11.81
CA GLY A 47 16.53 -3.53 -12.35
C GLY A 47 15.94 -4.49 -11.32
N GLN A 48 15.97 -4.14 -10.04
CA GLN A 48 15.37 -4.93 -8.95
C GLN A 48 14.04 -4.32 -8.51
N SER A 49 13.15 -5.15 -7.95
CA SER A 49 11.90 -4.72 -7.35
C SER A 49 11.91 -5.02 -5.85
N LEU A 50 11.27 -4.17 -5.08
CA LEU A 50 11.13 -4.32 -3.64
C LEU A 50 9.67 -4.12 -3.25
N VAL A 51 9.14 -5.02 -2.45
CA VAL A 51 7.82 -4.90 -1.84
C VAL A 51 8.00 -4.53 -0.38
N LEU A 52 7.35 -3.46 0.04
CA LEU A 52 7.43 -2.95 1.40
C LEU A 52 6.05 -2.96 2.05
N PRO A 53 5.94 -3.43 3.29
CA PRO A 53 4.72 -3.24 4.06
C PRO A 53 4.59 -1.76 4.42
N ILE A 54 3.50 -1.13 3.99
CA ILE A 54 3.20 0.27 4.33
C ILE A 54 2.32 0.38 5.57
N LEU A 55 1.61 -0.69 5.90
CA LEU A 55 0.73 -0.80 7.05
C LEU A 55 0.72 -2.23 7.55
N ASP A 56 0.84 -2.39 8.86
CA ASP A 56 0.72 -3.67 9.57
C ASP A 56 -0.07 -3.41 10.85
N ARG A 57 -1.36 -3.78 10.83
CA ARG A 57 -2.24 -3.63 11.98
C ARG A 57 -3.44 -4.58 11.89
N GLU A 58 -4.02 -4.85 13.02
CA GLU A 58 -5.30 -5.55 13.11
C GLU A 58 -6.45 -4.61 12.73
N LEU A 59 -7.41 -5.15 12.01
CA LEU A 59 -8.67 -4.49 11.68
C LEU A 59 -9.83 -5.36 12.19
N PRO A 60 -10.87 -4.77 12.78
CA PRO A 60 -12.08 -5.50 13.09
C PRO A 60 -12.68 -6.09 11.81
N ALA A 61 -12.77 -7.41 11.79
CA ALA A 61 -13.30 -8.17 10.67
C ALA A 61 -14.33 -9.17 11.15
N GLN A 62 -15.45 -9.26 10.45
CA GLN A 62 -16.51 -10.23 10.75
C GLN A 62 -16.87 -11.00 9.48
N ARG A 63 -16.87 -12.33 9.59
CA ARG A 63 -17.42 -13.18 8.54
C ARG A 63 -18.93 -13.09 8.55
N ILE A 64 -19.51 -12.86 7.39
CA ILE A 64 -20.95 -12.79 7.17
C ILE A 64 -21.32 -13.63 5.95
N ASP A 65 -22.53 -14.12 5.91
CA ASP A 65 -23.08 -14.80 4.74
C ASP A 65 -24.06 -13.86 4.04
N VAL A 66 -23.80 -13.57 2.76
CA VAL A 66 -24.62 -12.69 1.94
C VAL A 66 -25.40 -13.51 0.93
N TYR A 67 -26.70 -13.40 0.97
CA TYR A 67 -27.55 -13.99 -0.04
C TYR A 67 -27.74 -13.01 -1.20
N GLN A 68 -27.25 -13.41 -2.35
CA GLN A 68 -27.37 -12.63 -3.59
C GLN A 68 -28.03 -13.48 -4.66
N SER A 69 -29.30 -13.24 -4.90
CA SER A 69 -30.12 -14.03 -5.84
C SER A 69 -29.63 -14.00 -7.29
N SER A 70 -28.85 -13.00 -7.66
CA SER A 70 -28.24 -12.87 -8.99
C SER A 70 -26.97 -13.73 -9.18
N ALA A 71 -26.29 -14.09 -8.10
CA ALA A 71 -25.05 -14.87 -8.17
C ALA A 71 -25.31 -16.38 -7.99
N ASP A 72 -26.02 -16.76 -6.94
CA ASP A 72 -26.44 -18.13 -6.68
C ASP A 72 -27.77 -18.12 -5.92
N GLN A 73 -28.76 -18.88 -6.42
CA GLN A 73 -30.08 -19.01 -5.77
C GLN A 73 -30.12 -20.03 -4.63
N ARG A 74 -29.08 -20.82 -4.47
CA ARG A 74 -29.08 -21.96 -3.56
C ARG A 74 -28.15 -21.79 -2.37
N HIS A 75 -27.07 -21.02 -2.53
CA HIS A 75 -26.05 -20.90 -1.50
C HIS A 75 -25.73 -19.43 -1.23
N PRO A 76 -25.61 -19.01 0.02
CA PRO A 76 -25.10 -17.71 0.35
C PRO A 76 -23.62 -17.61 -0.01
N LEU A 77 -23.18 -16.41 -0.38
CA LEU A 77 -21.78 -16.09 -0.57
C LEU A 77 -21.15 -15.73 0.78
N ALA A 78 -20.01 -16.34 1.06
CA ALA A 78 -19.22 -15.90 2.20
C ALA A 78 -18.62 -14.52 1.90
N ALA A 79 -18.83 -13.59 2.81
CA ALA A 79 -18.30 -12.24 2.72
C ALA A 79 -17.62 -11.87 4.04
N ILE A 80 -16.77 -10.86 3.98
CA ILE A 80 -16.11 -10.30 5.15
C ILE A 80 -16.51 -8.84 5.27
N ALA A 81 -17.07 -8.47 6.41
CA ALA A 81 -17.27 -7.09 6.79
C ALA A 81 -16.01 -6.59 7.50
N LEU A 82 -15.35 -5.61 6.91
CA LEU A 82 -14.18 -4.94 7.48
C LEU A 82 -14.57 -3.56 8.01
N ASN A 83 -14.06 -3.20 9.17
CA ASN A 83 -14.19 -1.85 9.72
C ASN A 83 -12.82 -1.17 9.76
N ASN A 84 -12.70 0.02 9.21
CA ASN A 84 -11.51 0.84 9.36
C ASN A 84 -11.64 1.72 10.62
N ASP A 85 -11.26 1.18 11.75
CA ASP A 85 -11.25 1.86 13.04
C ASP A 85 -10.03 2.77 13.27
N GLY A 86 -9.16 2.87 12.27
CA GLY A 86 -7.98 3.72 12.34
C GLY A 86 -8.24 5.17 11.95
N GLU A 87 -7.24 6.00 12.17
CA GLU A 87 -7.28 7.43 11.85
C GLU A 87 -6.98 7.72 10.38
N THR A 88 -6.42 6.76 9.65
CA THR A 88 -5.97 6.93 8.26
C THR A 88 -6.76 6.02 7.33
N GLY A 89 -7.13 6.55 6.17
CA GLY A 89 -7.75 5.77 5.10
C GLY A 89 -6.78 4.73 4.51
N LEU A 90 -7.34 3.65 4.00
CA LEU A 90 -6.58 2.64 3.25
C LEU A 90 -6.70 2.89 1.75
N PRO A 91 -5.61 2.81 1.00
CA PRO A 91 -5.64 2.97 -0.44
C PRO A 91 -6.39 1.82 -1.11
N PRO A 92 -6.94 2.03 -2.32
CA PRO A 92 -7.53 0.96 -3.08
C PRO A 92 -6.50 -0.09 -3.47
N GLY A 93 -6.91 -1.35 -3.50
CA GLY A 93 -6.01 -2.44 -3.84
C GLY A 93 -6.71 -3.78 -3.96
N VAL A 94 -5.92 -4.83 -4.06
CA VAL A 94 -6.37 -6.22 -4.00
C VAL A 94 -5.99 -6.78 -2.65
N LEU A 95 -6.97 -7.36 -1.97
CA LEU A 95 -6.79 -8.10 -0.72
C LEU A 95 -6.76 -9.58 -1.02
N THR A 96 -5.72 -10.26 -0.56
CA THR A 96 -5.68 -11.72 -0.53
C THR A 96 -6.08 -12.17 0.87
N LEU A 97 -7.11 -12.97 0.94
CA LEU A 97 -7.74 -13.39 2.20
C LEU A 97 -7.28 -14.77 2.60
N TYR A 98 -6.86 -14.89 3.86
CA TYR A 98 -6.51 -16.15 4.48
C TYR A 98 -7.28 -16.34 5.78
N GLU A 99 -7.81 -17.52 6.00
CA GLU A 99 -8.36 -17.92 7.29
C GLU A 99 -7.29 -18.66 8.09
N GLN A 100 -7.05 -18.22 9.31
CA GLN A 100 -6.14 -18.90 10.20
C GLN A 100 -6.88 -20.01 10.95
N ALA A 101 -6.79 -21.22 10.45
CA ALA A 101 -7.28 -22.39 11.15
C ALA A 101 -6.29 -22.81 12.25
N THR A 102 -6.80 -23.12 13.41
CA THR A 102 -6.16 -23.18 14.73
C THR A 102 -4.93 -24.07 14.90
N ALA A 103 -4.57 -24.94 14.00
CA ALA A 103 -3.35 -25.79 14.15
C ALA A 103 -2.69 -26.16 12.81
N ALA A 104 -3.34 -25.92 11.70
CA ALA A 104 -2.91 -26.42 10.38
C ALA A 104 -2.32 -25.33 9.46
N GLY A 105 -2.16 -24.10 9.94
CA GLY A 105 -1.71 -22.97 9.13
C GLY A 105 -2.84 -22.14 8.54
N ALA A 106 -2.49 -21.19 7.69
CA ALA A 106 -3.43 -20.31 7.02
C ALA A 106 -3.98 -20.96 5.74
N THR A 107 -5.29 -20.93 5.57
CA THR A 107 -5.97 -21.43 4.36
C THR A 107 -6.36 -20.25 3.48
N TYR A 108 -5.98 -20.27 2.23
CA TYR A 108 -6.38 -19.27 1.24
C TYR A 108 -7.89 -19.33 0.98
N LEU A 109 -8.54 -18.19 1.11
CA LEU A 109 -9.99 -18.06 0.89
C LEU A 109 -10.33 -17.43 -0.47
N GLY A 110 -9.50 -16.54 -0.96
CA GLY A 110 -9.74 -15.83 -2.20
C GLY A 110 -9.14 -14.44 -2.23
N ASP A 111 -9.38 -13.74 -3.33
CA ASP A 111 -9.01 -12.35 -3.52
C ASP A 111 -10.25 -11.49 -3.63
N ALA A 112 -10.19 -10.31 -3.02
CA ALA A 112 -11.24 -9.31 -3.09
C ALA A 112 -10.66 -7.94 -3.48
N ARG A 113 -11.46 -7.11 -4.14
CA ARG A 113 -11.08 -5.73 -4.42
C ARG A 113 -11.53 -4.83 -3.30
N LEU A 114 -10.57 -4.08 -2.76
CA LEU A 114 -10.83 -3.00 -1.83
C LEU A 114 -10.83 -1.69 -2.63
N ALA A 115 -11.96 -0.97 -2.63
CA ALA A 115 -11.97 0.44 -3.02
C ALA A 115 -11.32 1.29 -1.94
N ALA A 116 -11.06 2.58 -2.21
CA ALA A 116 -10.58 3.50 -1.17
C ALA A 116 -11.45 3.37 0.08
N PHE A 117 -10.82 3.18 1.23
CA PHE A 117 -11.48 2.81 2.49
C PHE A 117 -11.17 3.84 3.57
N PRO A 118 -12.00 4.91 3.67
CA PRO A 118 -11.83 5.97 4.65
C PRO A 118 -11.89 5.49 6.10
N PRO A 119 -11.35 6.28 7.04
CA PRO A 119 -11.49 5.99 8.46
C PRO A 119 -12.97 5.99 8.89
N GLY A 120 -13.32 5.09 9.82
CA GLY A 120 -14.66 4.96 10.37
C GLY A 120 -15.68 4.26 9.47
N GLU A 121 -15.31 3.87 8.27
CA GLU A 121 -16.21 3.12 7.37
C GLU A 121 -16.18 1.61 7.64
N THR A 122 -17.30 0.97 7.28
CA THR A 122 -17.40 -0.49 7.20
C THR A 122 -17.65 -0.90 5.76
N ARG A 123 -16.90 -1.87 5.25
CA ARG A 123 -17.02 -2.39 3.89
C ARG A 123 -17.22 -3.90 3.89
N MET A 124 -18.10 -4.35 3.02
CA MET A 124 -18.28 -5.78 2.73
C MET A 124 -17.46 -6.16 1.50
N LEU A 125 -16.74 -7.26 1.63
CA LEU A 125 -15.94 -7.89 0.58
C LEU A 125 -16.48 -9.29 0.33
N SER A 126 -16.79 -9.61 -0.91
CA SER A 126 -17.28 -10.90 -1.36
C SER A 126 -16.59 -11.33 -2.65
#